data_7027fca7bf0516fb0701d2e3770e0008
#
_entry.id   7027fca7bf0516fb0701d2e3770e0008
#
_cell.length_a   1.000
_cell.length_b   1.000
_cell.length_c   1.000
_cell.angle_alpha   90.00
_cell.angle_beta   90.00
_cell.angle_gamma   90.00
#
_symmetry.space_group_name_H-M   'P 1'
#
loop_
_entity.id
_entity.type
_entity.pdbx_description
1 polymer ?
#
loop_
_entity_poly.entity_id
_entity_poly.type
_entity_poly.pdbx_seq_one_letter_code
_entity_poly.pdbx_strand_id
1 'polypeptide(L)'
;MKKALILALSLSLTGLAAQAQSAAVKPANAQEKVAGPQIQFDEMKYDFGSIKQGDVVDHTFKFKNVGTQPLVISNIGVSCGCTTPDWTKDPIMPGKTGTISAKFNSAGKMGMQNKVLTIESNSAGGNAMVSLVGEVKDAASANASPTMSVESKSNGIMDEKDAKQKTKIGDNKIKAKRKSS
;
A
#
# COMPACT_ATOMS: atom_id res chain seq x y z
N MET A 1 -19.66 11.49 98.37
CA MET A 1 -20.58 12.65 98.24
C MET A 1 -19.99 13.62 97.26
N LYS A 2 -20.84 14.01 96.26
CA LYS A 2 -20.70 15.24 95.48
C LYS A 2 -19.52 15.37 94.53
N LYS A 3 -19.69 15.09 93.25
CA LYS A 3 -20.04 16.01 92.12
C LYS A 3 -18.92 16.99 91.78
N ALA A 4 -18.38 16.88 90.57
CA ALA A 4 -18.28 17.99 89.62
C ALA A 4 -17.89 17.49 88.30
N LEU A 5 -18.78 17.62 87.32
CA LEU A 5 -18.57 17.62 85.92
C LEU A 5 -17.75 18.82 85.50
N ILE A 6 -16.68 18.65 84.75
CA ILE A 6 -16.16 19.71 83.90
C ILE A 6 -16.08 19.20 82.46
N LEU A 7 -17.01 19.67 81.65
CA LEU A 7 -16.95 19.60 80.21
C LEU A 7 -15.79 20.48 79.69
N ALA A 8 -14.80 19.86 79.08
CA ALA A 8 -13.86 20.57 78.24
C ALA A 8 -14.12 20.23 76.79
N LEU A 9 -14.78 21.15 76.13
CA LEU A 9 -15.03 21.14 74.70
C LEU A 9 -13.72 21.52 74.00
N SER A 10 -12.96 20.52 73.50
CA SER A 10 -11.81 20.75 72.60
C SER A 10 -12.22 20.68 71.15
N LEU A 11 -12.29 21.86 70.57
CA LEU A 11 -12.52 22.08 69.17
C LEU A 11 -11.25 21.68 68.40
N SER A 12 -11.22 20.45 67.90
CA SER A 12 -10.15 19.97 66.99
C SER A 12 -10.46 20.37 65.52
N LEU A 13 -9.76 21.40 65.13
CA LEU A 13 -9.73 21.89 63.76
C LEU A 13 -8.89 20.89 62.91
N THR A 14 -9.56 19.92 62.28
CA THR A 14 -8.93 18.99 61.31
C THR A 14 -8.72 19.72 60.00
N GLY A 15 -7.48 20.14 59.75
CA GLY A 15 -7.05 20.63 58.44
C GLY A 15 -7.16 19.55 57.38
N LEU A 16 -8.04 19.78 56.40
CA LEU A 16 -8.03 19.01 55.13
C LEU A 16 -6.74 19.33 54.39
N ALA A 17 -5.74 18.45 54.49
CA ALA A 17 -4.62 18.42 53.58
C ALA A 17 -5.14 17.84 52.25
N ALA A 18 -5.46 18.69 51.28
CA ALA A 18 -5.69 18.30 49.89
C ALA A 18 -4.38 17.73 49.32
N GLN A 19 -4.25 16.42 49.26
CA GLN A 19 -3.19 15.76 48.54
C GLN A 19 -3.50 15.93 47.07
N ALA A 20 -2.86 16.89 46.41
CA ALA A 20 -2.76 16.97 44.98
C ALA A 20 -1.96 15.75 44.52
N GLN A 21 -2.65 14.67 44.11
CA GLN A 21 -2.06 13.59 43.36
C GLN A 21 -1.69 14.17 42.01
N SER A 22 -0.43 14.56 41.88
CA SER A 22 0.18 14.79 40.56
C SER A 22 0.14 13.46 39.84
N ALA A 23 -0.89 13.26 39.00
CA ALA A 23 -0.92 12.22 38.02
C ALA A 23 0.25 12.50 37.08
N ALA A 24 1.35 11.78 37.30
CA ALA A 24 2.43 11.72 36.33
C ALA A 24 1.83 11.22 35.02
N VAL A 25 1.59 12.15 34.08
CA VAL A 25 1.25 11.84 32.68
C VAL A 25 2.44 11.06 32.17
N LYS A 26 2.32 9.73 32.14
CA LYS A 26 3.25 8.84 31.48
C LYS A 26 3.26 9.28 29.99
N PRO A 27 4.44 9.63 29.41
CA PRO A 27 4.48 10.02 28.01
C PRO A 27 3.91 8.88 27.19
N ALA A 28 2.86 9.15 26.41
CA ALA A 28 2.10 8.21 25.62
C ALA A 28 2.88 7.70 24.39
N ASN A 29 4.18 7.41 24.53
CA ASN A 29 5.01 6.93 23.43
C ASN A 29 5.93 5.75 23.79
N ALA A 30 5.61 5.02 24.85
CA ALA A 30 6.13 3.68 25.04
C ALA A 30 5.14 2.74 24.33
N GLN A 31 5.41 2.42 23.06
CA GLN A 31 4.76 1.28 22.40
C GLN A 31 5.02 0.07 23.31
N GLU A 32 3.97 -0.40 23.98
CA GLU A 32 4.04 -1.66 24.73
C GLU A 32 4.52 -2.72 23.75
N LYS A 33 5.77 -3.17 23.94
CA LYS A 33 6.30 -4.26 23.11
C LYS A 33 5.47 -5.49 23.39
N VAL A 34 4.77 -5.95 22.37
CA VAL A 34 4.01 -7.20 22.43
C VAL A 34 4.99 -8.34 22.77
N ALA A 35 4.65 -9.15 23.76
CA ALA A 35 5.46 -10.31 24.12
C ALA A 35 5.55 -11.28 22.93
N GLY A 36 6.76 -11.77 22.64
CA GLY A 36 7.02 -12.63 21.48
C GLY A 36 7.50 -11.86 20.25
N PRO A 37 7.71 -12.54 19.11
CA PRO A 37 8.02 -11.92 17.83
C PRO A 37 6.78 -11.23 17.26
N GLN A 38 6.93 -10.05 16.69
CA GLN A 38 5.81 -9.30 16.10
C GLN A 38 6.24 -8.58 14.84
N ILE A 39 5.56 -8.88 13.73
CA ILE A 39 5.80 -8.23 12.45
C ILE A 39 4.92 -6.97 12.34
N GLN A 40 5.52 -5.87 11.89
CA GLN A 40 4.84 -4.63 11.54
C GLN A 40 5.35 -4.15 10.19
N PHE A 41 4.46 -4.00 9.22
CA PHE A 41 4.79 -3.48 7.90
C PHE A 41 4.72 -1.95 7.88
N ASP A 42 5.58 -1.32 7.07
CA ASP A 42 5.50 0.11 6.77
C ASP A 42 4.29 0.40 5.89
N GLU A 43 4.01 -0.53 4.95
CA GLU A 43 2.82 -0.54 4.09
C GLU A 43 2.33 -1.97 3.84
N MET A 44 1.03 -2.16 3.79
CA MET A 44 0.41 -3.48 3.54
C MET A 44 -0.12 -3.62 2.12
N LYS A 45 -0.14 -2.51 1.36
CA LYS A 45 -0.65 -2.48 0.00
C LYS A 45 0.20 -1.53 -0.84
N TYR A 46 0.68 -2.02 -1.97
CA TYR A 46 1.34 -1.23 -2.99
C TYR A 46 0.46 -1.14 -4.23
N ASP A 47 0.17 0.09 -4.65
CA ASP A 47 -0.57 0.35 -5.88
C ASP A 47 0.42 0.67 -7.00
N PHE A 48 0.51 -0.24 -7.98
CA PHE A 48 1.39 -0.05 -9.13
C PHE A 48 0.73 0.78 -10.26
N GLY A 49 -0.50 1.26 -10.06
CA GLY A 49 -1.23 2.07 -11.03
C GLY A 49 -1.64 1.27 -12.26
N SER A 50 -1.48 1.87 -13.44
CA SER A 50 -1.78 1.23 -14.72
C SER A 50 -0.50 0.84 -15.45
N ILE A 51 -0.39 -0.43 -15.84
CA ILE A 51 0.75 -0.99 -16.59
C ILE A 51 0.25 -1.68 -17.86
N LYS A 52 1.15 -1.95 -18.79
CA LYS A 52 0.85 -2.73 -20.00
C LYS A 52 0.93 -4.22 -19.74
N GLN A 53 0.15 -4.99 -20.46
CA GLN A 53 0.27 -6.45 -20.44
C GLN A 53 1.70 -6.87 -20.86
N GLY A 54 2.33 -7.71 -20.04
CA GLY A 54 3.72 -8.15 -20.21
C GLY A 54 4.72 -7.38 -19.37
N ASP A 55 4.35 -6.22 -18.82
CA ASP A 55 5.21 -5.51 -17.87
C ASP A 55 5.41 -6.30 -16.57
N VAL A 56 6.55 -6.06 -15.94
CA VAL A 56 6.88 -6.67 -14.64
C VAL A 56 6.90 -5.59 -13.57
N VAL A 57 6.10 -5.79 -12.53
CA VAL A 57 6.14 -4.98 -11.31
C VAL A 57 7.10 -5.64 -10.34
N ASP A 58 8.04 -4.87 -9.80
CA ASP A 58 8.95 -5.30 -8.75
C ASP A 58 8.81 -4.32 -7.58
N HIS A 59 8.39 -4.83 -6.42
CA HIS A 59 8.19 -4.00 -5.23
C HIS A 59 8.73 -4.68 -3.99
N THR A 60 9.29 -3.89 -3.08
CA THR A 60 9.87 -4.37 -1.82
C THR A 60 9.13 -3.78 -0.63
N PHE A 61 8.35 -4.60 0.04
CA PHE A 61 7.74 -4.28 1.33
C PHE A 61 8.80 -4.33 2.43
N LYS A 62 8.84 -3.27 3.24
CA LYS A 62 9.67 -3.22 4.44
C LYS A 62 8.83 -3.52 5.66
N PHE A 63 9.41 -4.25 6.60
CA PHE A 63 8.78 -4.52 7.88
C PHE A 63 9.79 -4.44 9.02
N LYS A 64 9.31 -4.29 10.23
CA LYS A 64 10.08 -4.25 11.46
C LYS A 64 9.57 -5.29 12.44
N ASN A 65 10.48 -5.93 13.16
CA ASN A 65 10.12 -6.72 14.32
C ASN A 65 9.92 -5.77 15.54
N VAL A 66 8.67 -5.52 15.88
CA VAL A 66 8.32 -4.67 17.03
C VAL A 66 8.11 -5.47 18.33
N GLY A 67 8.28 -6.79 18.24
CA GLY A 67 8.20 -7.69 19.38
C GLY A 67 9.46 -7.72 20.25
N THR A 68 9.49 -8.69 21.16
CA THR A 68 10.59 -8.89 22.14
C THR A 68 11.48 -10.08 21.82
N GLN A 69 11.12 -10.91 20.82
CA GLN A 69 11.85 -12.11 20.43
C GLN A 69 12.18 -12.09 18.92
N PRO A 70 13.16 -12.90 18.46
CA PRO A 70 13.49 -12.97 17.04
C PRO A 70 12.28 -13.41 16.19
N LEU A 71 12.04 -12.69 15.09
CA LEU A 71 11.02 -13.00 14.10
C LEU A 71 11.65 -13.81 12.95
N VAL A 72 11.01 -14.93 12.60
CA VAL A 72 11.43 -15.79 11.48
C VAL A 72 10.27 -15.94 10.52
N ILE A 73 10.50 -15.64 9.24
CA ILE A 73 9.55 -15.93 8.17
C ILE A 73 9.87 -17.33 7.65
N SER A 74 8.90 -18.23 7.73
CA SER A 74 9.03 -19.62 7.30
C SER A 74 8.66 -19.81 5.84
N ASN A 75 7.63 -19.09 5.36
CA ASN A 75 7.13 -19.23 4.00
C ASN A 75 6.39 -17.96 3.56
N ILE A 76 6.24 -17.77 2.24
CA ILE A 76 5.34 -16.78 1.67
C ILE A 76 4.47 -17.46 0.61
N GLY A 77 3.18 -17.57 0.94
CA GLY A 77 2.16 -18.03 0.01
C GLY A 77 1.76 -16.90 -0.95
N VAL A 78 1.51 -17.22 -2.22
CA VAL A 78 1.06 -16.29 -3.24
C VAL A 78 -0.27 -16.72 -3.82
N SER A 79 -1.14 -15.74 -4.15
CA SER A 79 -2.46 -16.00 -4.72
C SER A 79 -2.43 -16.55 -6.15
N CYS A 80 -1.29 -16.42 -6.86
CA CYS A 80 -1.10 -16.99 -8.20
C CYS A 80 0.38 -17.22 -8.49
N GLY A 81 0.68 -18.17 -9.38
CA GLY A 81 2.05 -18.44 -9.85
C GLY A 81 2.69 -17.33 -10.68
N CYS A 82 1.99 -16.22 -10.91
CA CYS A 82 2.49 -15.03 -11.63
C CYS A 82 3.25 -14.05 -10.72
N THR A 83 3.31 -14.35 -9.41
CA THR A 83 4.04 -13.54 -8.42
C THR A 83 5.11 -14.40 -7.77
N THR A 84 6.34 -13.94 -7.81
CA THR A 84 7.49 -14.61 -7.19
C THR A 84 7.94 -13.77 -6.00
N PRO A 85 7.82 -14.30 -4.76
CA PRO A 85 8.32 -13.64 -3.57
C PRO A 85 9.77 -14.01 -3.27
N ASP A 86 10.49 -13.08 -2.66
CA ASP A 86 11.74 -13.33 -1.96
C ASP A 86 11.76 -12.51 -0.67
N TRP A 87 12.50 -12.96 0.35
CA TRP A 87 12.47 -12.30 1.66
C TRP A 87 13.74 -12.52 2.46
N THR A 88 13.94 -11.72 3.49
CA THR A 88 15.01 -11.87 4.48
C THR A 88 14.87 -13.23 5.17
N LYS A 89 15.83 -14.13 4.96
CA LYS A 89 15.82 -15.51 5.49
C LYS A 89 16.35 -15.59 6.93
N ASP A 90 17.23 -14.67 7.29
CA ASP A 90 17.82 -14.63 8.63
C ASP A 90 16.77 -14.19 9.67
N PRO A 91 16.89 -14.67 10.93
CA PRO A 91 16.06 -14.21 12.02
C PRO A 91 16.17 -12.68 12.23
N ILE A 92 15.05 -11.97 12.22
CA ILE A 92 14.98 -10.54 12.40
C ILE A 92 14.89 -10.25 13.90
N MET A 93 15.96 -9.72 14.48
CA MET A 93 16.04 -9.40 15.91
C MET A 93 15.06 -8.31 16.30
N PRO A 94 14.64 -8.22 17.59
CA PRO A 94 13.80 -7.15 18.10
C PRO A 94 14.29 -5.75 17.69
N GLY A 95 13.41 -4.94 17.14
CA GLY A 95 13.70 -3.58 16.65
C GLY A 95 14.42 -3.51 15.30
N LYS A 96 14.80 -4.62 14.71
CA LYS A 96 15.42 -4.67 13.36
C LYS A 96 14.37 -4.78 12.27
N THR A 97 14.78 -4.42 11.05
CA THR A 97 13.96 -4.45 9.84
C THR A 97 14.34 -5.62 8.95
N GLY A 98 13.36 -6.12 8.21
CA GLY A 98 13.52 -7.06 7.13
C GLY A 98 12.76 -6.58 5.88
N THR A 99 12.89 -7.34 4.81
CA THR A 99 12.27 -7.03 3.52
C THR A 99 11.60 -8.24 2.91
N ILE A 100 10.55 -7.99 2.14
CA ILE A 100 9.89 -8.96 1.27
C ILE A 100 9.78 -8.32 -0.10
N SER A 101 10.48 -8.86 -1.09
CA SER A 101 10.31 -8.44 -2.47
C SER A 101 9.25 -9.28 -3.17
N ALA A 102 8.45 -8.65 -4.02
CA ALA A 102 7.40 -9.30 -4.78
C ALA A 102 7.51 -8.89 -6.25
N LYS A 103 7.74 -9.87 -7.10
CA LYS A 103 7.84 -9.66 -8.54
C LYS A 103 6.59 -10.24 -9.24
N PHE A 104 5.76 -9.36 -9.78
CA PHE A 104 4.54 -9.73 -10.50
C PHE A 104 4.76 -9.58 -12.01
N ASN A 105 4.58 -10.65 -12.76
CA ASN A 105 4.59 -10.66 -14.21
C ASN A 105 3.15 -10.56 -14.73
N SER A 106 2.86 -9.50 -15.48
CA SER A 106 1.53 -9.22 -16.02
C SER A 106 1.23 -9.91 -17.35
N ALA A 107 2.13 -10.76 -17.87
CA ALA A 107 1.90 -11.50 -19.10
C ALA A 107 0.62 -12.35 -19.01
N GLY A 108 -0.28 -12.20 -19.99
CA GLY A 108 -1.58 -12.87 -20.02
C GLY A 108 -2.57 -12.40 -18.94
N LYS A 109 -2.32 -11.25 -18.29
CA LYS A 109 -3.24 -10.62 -17.32
C LYS A 109 -3.86 -9.37 -17.93
N MET A 110 -5.12 -9.11 -17.58
CA MET A 110 -5.89 -7.94 -18.03
C MET A 110 -6.78 -7.42 -16.91
N GLY A 111 -7.07 -6.11 -16.94
CA GLY A 111 -7.95 -5.45 -16.00
C GLY A 111 -7.35 -5.31 -14.60
N MET A 112 -8.22 -5.10 -13.62
CA MET A 112 -7.81 -4.91 -12.23
C MET A 112 -7.15 -6.16 -11.66
N GLN A 113 -6.00 -5.97 -11.03
CA GLN A 113 -5.22 -7.00 -10.39
C GLN A 113 -5.14 -6.75 -8.88
N ASN A 114 -5.22 -7.84 -8.13
CA ASN A 114 -4.93 -7.85 -6.70
C ASN A 114 -4.13 -9.13 -6.39
N LYS A 115 -2.84 -8.99 -6.13
CA LYS A 115 -1.93 -10.08 -5.84
C LYS A 115 -1.61 -10.07 -4.35
N VAL A 116 -2.16 -11.03 -3.63
CA VAL A 116 -1.98 -11.15 -2.18
C VAL A 116 -0.82 -12.10 -1.91
N LEU A 117 0.07 -11.67 -1.02
CA LEU A 117 1.13 -12.47 -0.41
C LEU A 117 0.76 -12.72 1.05
N THR A 118 0.72 -13.98 1.44
CA THR A 118 0.48 -14.41 2.82
C THR A 118 1.81 -14.79 3.45
N ILE A 119 2.20 -14.06 4.49
CA ILE A 119 3.48 -14.22 5.18
C ILE A 119 3.27 -15.14 6.38
N GLU A 120 3.84 -16.33 6.32
CA GLU A 120 3.87 -17.30 7.40
C GLU A 120 5.11 -17.08 8.24
N SER A 121 4.93 -16.87 9.54
CA SER A 121 6.02 -16.58 10.46
C SER A 121 5.66 -17.02 11.88
N ASN A 122 6.65 -16.97 12.76
CA ASN A 122 6.44 -17.20 14.20
C ASN A 122 5.86 -15.98 14.93
N SER A 123 5.31 -14.99 14.21
CA SER A 123 4.71 -13.79 14.81
C SER A 123 3.55 -14.16 15.73
N ALA A 124 3.51 -13.55 16.93
CA ALA A 124 2.42 -13.72 17.89
C ALA A 124 1.05 -13.28 17.33
N GLY A 125 1.04 -12.37 16.37
CA GLY A 125 -0.17 -11.92 15.66
C GLY A 125 -0.65 -12.87 14.56
N GLY A 126 0.01 -14.02 14.35
CA GLY A 126 -0.30 -14.96 13.27
C GLY A 126 0.25 -14.50 11.91
N ASN A 127 -0.37 -15.03 10.83
CA ASN A 127 0.05 -14.72 9.47
C ASN A 127 -0.30 -13.27 9.12
N ALA A 128 0.63 -12.60 8.44
CA ALA A 128 0.42 -11.27 7.89
C ALA A 128 0.14 -11.36 6.38
N MET A 129 -0.46 -10.31 5.81
CA MET A 129 -0.72 -10.25 4.38
C MET A 129 -0.32 -8.89 3.83
N VAL A 130 0.28 -8.89 2.64
CA VAL A 130 0.51 -7.68 1.84
C VAL A 130 -0.01 -7.89 0.43
N SER A 131 -0.26 -6.81 -0.31
CA SER A 131 -0.84 -6.92 -1.65
C SER A 131 -0.23 -5.93 -2.65
N LEU A 132 -0.11 -6.38 -3.91
CA LEU A 132 0.12 -5.54 -5.08
C LEU A 132 -1.23 -5.34 -5.77
N VAL A 133 -1.63 -4.10 -6.00
CA VAL A 133 -2.88 -3.76 -6.68
C VAL A 133 -2.61 -2.82 -7.84
N GLY A 134 -3.48 -2.84 -8.85
CA GLY A 134 -3.37 -1.95 -10.01
C GLY A 134 -4.10 -2.53 -11.22
N GLU A 135 -3.97 -1.87 -12.35
CA GLU A 135 -4.64 -2.24 -13.58
C GLU A 135 -3.64 -2.65 -14.67
N VAL A 136 -3.90 -3.77 -15.33
CA VAL A 136 -3.17 -4.18 -16.53
C VAL A 136 -4.00 -3.83 -17.76
N LYS A 137 -3.47 -2.95 -18.61
CA LYS A 137 -4.09 -2.53 -19.87
C LYS A 137 -3.53 -3.30 -21.04
N ASP A 138 -4.33 -3.37 -22.12
CA ASP A 138 -3.87 -3.94 -23.37
C ASP A 138 -2.64 -3.18 -23.88
N ALA A 139 -1.67 -3.89 -24.43
CA ALA A 139 -0.47 -3.29 -25.02
C ALA A 139 -0.80 -2.27 -26.13
N ALA A 140 -1.93 -2.46 -26.83
CA ALA A 140 -2.42 -1.57 -27.86
C ALA A 140 -3.11 -0.29 -27.33
N SER A 141 -3.64 -0.32 -26.11
CA SER A 141 -4.43 0.79 -25.54
C SER A 141 -3.59 1.88 -24.87
N ALA A 142 -2.30 1.66 -24.66
CA ALA A 142 -1.43 2.59 -23.93
C ALA A 142 -0.94 3.79 -24.78
N ASN A 143 -1.29 3.87 -26.06
CA ASN A 143 -0.95 5.00 -26.95
C ASN A 143 -2.10 6.00 -27.14
N ALA A 144 -3.23 5.83 -26.47
CA ALA A 144 -4.29 6.83 -26.46
C ALA A 144 -3.97 7.88 -25.40
N SER A 145 -3.22 8.90 -25.77
CA SER A 145 -3.24 10.20 -25.07
C SER A 145 -4.70 10.64 -24.92
N PRO A 146 -5.11 11.18 -23.79
CA PRO A 146 -6.42 11.81 -23.70
C PRO A 146 -6.43 13.05 -24.60
N THR A 147 -6.93 12.90 -25.82
CA THR A 147 -7.32 14.03 -26.65
C THR A 147 -8.52 14.65 -25.94
N MET A 148 -8.30 15.76 -25.28
CA MET A 148 -9.38 16.62 -24.81
C MET A 148 -10.24 17.01 -26.01
N SER A 149 -11.38 16.40 -26.14
CA SER A 149 -12.46 16.87 -27.00
C SER A 149 -13.04 18.13 -26.34
N VAL A 150 -12.54 19.28 -26.74
CA VAL A 150 -13.25 20.54 -26.48
C VAL A 150 -14.44 20.54 -27.43
N GLU A 151 -15.59 20.16 -26.89
CA GLU A 151 -16.88 20.33 -27.53
C GLU A 151 -17.23 21.80 -27.54
N SER A 152 -16.87 22.49 -28.62
CA SER A 152 -17.31 23.85 -28.91
C SER A 152 -18.62 23.78 -29.66
N LYS A 153 -19.70 23.98 -28.93
CA LYS A 153 -21.04 24.20 -29.44
C LYS A 153 -21.10 25.61 -30.01
N SER A 154 -21.19 25.76 -31.32
CA SER A 154 -21.68 27.00 -31.92
C SER A 154 -22.67 26.69 -33.02
N ASN A 155 -23.88 27.15 -32.82
CA ASN A 155 -24.96 27.30 -33.78
C ASN A 155 -24.57 28.24 -34.90
N GLY A 156 -25.04 27.99 -36.12
CA GLY A 156 -25.35 29.07 -37.05
C GLY A 156 -25.14 28.81 -38.53
N ILE A 157 -26.19 28.39 -39.19
CA ILE A 157 -26.74 28.97 -40.47
C ILE A 157 -25.88 28.94 -41.74
N MET A 158 -26.40 28.16 -42.67
CA MET A 158 -26.51 28.29 -44.13
C MET A 158 -25.49 29.15 -44.91
N ASP A 159 -24.83 28.57 -45.93
CA ASP A 159 -25.20 28.83 -47.33
C ASP A 159 -24.40 27.94 -48.31
N GLU A 160 -25.06 27.63 -49.38
CA GLU A 160 -24.75 26.89 -50.56
C GLU A 160 -23.65 27.55 -51.40
N LYS A 161 -22.70 26.82 -51.95
CA LYS A 161 -22.32 26.78 -53.37
C LYS A 161 -21.04 26.02 -53.68
N ASP A 162 -21.21 25.05 -54.58
CA ASP A 162 -20.31 24.63 -55.65
C ASP A 162 -18.81 24.90 -55.56
N ALA A 163 -18.01 23.84 -55.59
CA ALA A 163 -16.95 23.70 -56.60
C ALA A 163 -16.32 22.30 -56.62
N LYS A 164 -16.55 21.66 -57.64
CA LYS A 164 -15.88 20.55 -58.30
C LYS A 164 -14.37 20.71 -58.34
N GLN A 165 -13.62 19.79 -57.76
CA GLN A 165 -12.24 19.56 -58.22
C GLN A 165 -11.77 18.11 -58.05
N LYS A 166 -11.61 17.53 -59.15
CA LYS A 166 -10.95 16.37 -59.68
C LYS A 166 -9.46 16.37 -59.32
N THR A 167 -8.91 15.29 -58.77
CA THR A 167 -7.51 15.00 -58.98
C THR A 167 -7.13 13.57 -58.57
N LYS A 168 -6.80 12.80 -59.48
CA LYS A 168 -5.63 11.98 -59.83
C LYS A 168 -5.16 10.98 -58.77
N ILE A 169 -5.42 9.77 -59.14
CA ILE A 169 -4.77 8.53 -58.75
C ILE A 169 -3.31 8.56 -59.20
N GLY A 170 -2.39 8.36 -58.30
CA GLY A 170 -0.98 8.14 -58.58
C GLY A 170 -0.57 6.73 -58.17
N ASP A 171 -0.49 5.87 -59.19
CA ASP A 171 0.12 4.55 -59.06
C ASP A 171 1.59 4.66 -58.73
N ASN A 172 2.02 4.03 -57.64
CA ASN A 172 3.43 3.81 -57.41
C ASN A 172 3.72 2.30 -57.25
N LYS A 173 4.14 1.75 -58.35
CA LYS A 173 4.60 0.40 -58.58
C LYS A 173 5.98 0.21 -57.96
N ILE A 174 6.08 -0.56 -56.91
CA ILE A 174 7.37 -0.95 -56.36
C ILE A 174 7.73 -2.37 -56.85
N LYS A 175 8.76 -2.41 -57.67
CA LYS A 175 9.41 -3.61 -58.19
C LYS A 175 10.08 -4.39 -57.06
N ALA A 176 9.70 -5.63 -56.91
CA ALA A 176 10.48 -6.64 -56.19
C ALA A 176 11.71 -7.03 -57.02
N LYS A 177 12.88 -6.95 -56.38
CA LYS A 177 14.12 -7.51 -56.93
C LYS A 177 14.57 -8.67 -56.02
N ARG A 178 14.28 -9.89 -56.50
CA ARG A 178 14.96 -11.09 -56.02
C ARG A 178 16.39 -11.07 -56.50
N LYS A 179 17.32 -11.41 -55.62
CA LYS A 179 18.63 -11.88 -56.00
C LYS A 179 19.02 -13.06 -55.10
N SER A 180 19.15 -14.19 -55.77
CA SER A 180 19.72 -15.45 -55.33
C SER A 180 21.25 -15.36 -55.29
N SER A 181 21.85 -15.85 -54.27
CA SER A 181 23.02 -16.75 -54.24
C SER A 181 23.29 -17.13 -52.80
#